data_2d8c13cdddb02d655e86589db64c14a1
#
_entry.id   2d8c13cdddb02d655e86589db64c14a1
#
_cell.length_a   1.000
_cell.length_b   1.000
_cell.length_c   1.000
_cell.angle_alpha   90.00
_cell.angle_beta   90.00
_cell.angle_gamma   90.00
#
_symmetry.space_group_name_H-M   'P 1'
#
loop_
_entity.id
_entity.type
_entity.pdbx_description
1 polymer ?
#
loop_
_entity_poly.entity_id
_entity_poly.type
_entity_poly.pdbx_seq_one_letter_code
_entity_poly.pdbx_strand_id
1 'polypeptide(L)'
;MENNNIELRPAMVFAFWKVSPLILLAIVMLLLAWCLSAYFMLFSMAAATAAWYRLVYIRRISYLLTAEYLRIRQGLLFKRVDQVELYRVKDFIITQSFVLQLFNLMDLSLKTTDPENPILWLRGIPNSSIVDVIRERVQETRNHNPVYEIN
;
A
#
# COMPACT_ATOMS: atom_id res chain seq x y z
N MET A 1 -0.33 -28.51 -8.70
CA MET A 1 -0.70 -27.08 -8.79
C MET A 1 0.39 -26.28 -8.12
N GLU A 2 1.20 -25.61 -8.89
CA GLU A 2 2.31 -24.81 -8.37
C GLU A 2 1.71 -23.60 -7.63
N ASN A 3 1.84 -23.61 -6.30
CA ASN A 3 1.40 -22.50 -5.44
C ASN A 3 2.30 -21.29 -5.70
N ASN A 4 2.09 -20.62 -6.81
CA ASN A 4 2.83 -19.43 -7.21
C ASN A 4 2.35 -18.24 -6.35
N ASN A 5 2.77 -18.25 -5.07
CA ASN A 5 2.50 -17.15 -4.14
C ASN A 5 3.27 -15.91 -4.61
N ILE A 6 2.55 -14.83 -4.87
CA ILE A 6 3.14 -13.57 -5.31
C ILE A 6 3.21 -12.63 -4.11
N GLU A 7 4.43 -12.27 -3.70
CA GLU A 7 4.63 -11.25 -2.68
C GLU A 7 4.93 -9.90 -3.36
N LEU A 8 4.10 -8.91 -3.06
CA LEU A 8 4.27 -7.55 -3.54
C LEU A 8 4.58 -6.62 -2.37
N ARG A 9 5.37 -5.59 -2.63
CA ARG A 9 5.68 -4.54 -1.66
C ARG A 9 5.60 -3.17 -2.33
N PRO A 10 5.23 -2.13 -1.57
CA PRO A 10 5.31 -0.76 -2.08
C PRO A 10 6.73 -0.44 -2.58
N ALA A 11 6.81 0.20 -3.75
CA ALA A 11 8.08 0.60 -4.33
C ALA A 11 8.79 1.63 -3.43
N MET A 12 10.13 1.61 -3.42
CA MET A 12 10.95 2.57 -2.68
C MET A 12 10.60 4.01 -3.05
N VAL A 13 10.47 4.27 -4.34
CA VAL A 13 10.13 5.60 -4.86
C VAL A 13 8.80 6.10 -4.32
N PHE A 14 7.79 5.23 -4.20
CA PHE A 14 6.51 5.56 -3.58
C PHE A 14 6.68 5.96 -2.11
N ALA A 15 7.49 5.21 -1.36
CA ALA A 15 7.76 5.52 0.04
C ALA A 15 8.44 6.89 0.19
N PHE A 16 9.47 7.17 -0.61
CA PHE A 16 10.15 8.48 -0.61
C PHE A 16 9.21 9.62 -1.00
N TRP A 17 8.39 9.45 -2.04
CA TRP A 17 7.41 10.44 -2.44
C TRP A 17 6.41 10.77 -1.32
N LYS A 18 5.91 9.75 -0.62
CA LYS A 18 4.97 9.94 0.51
C LYS A 18 5.61 10.61 1.72
N VAL A 19 6.92 10.49 1.88
CA VAL A 19 7.68 11.07 3.01
C VAL A 19 8.29 12.43 2.64
N SER A 20 8.41 12.75 1.35
CA SER A 20 9.03 13.99 0.87
C SER A 20 8.51 15.28 1.52
N PRO A 21 7.20 15.49 1.80
CA PRO A 21 6.76 16.71 2.47
C PRO A 21 7.27 16.84 3.91
N LEU A 22 7.45 15.72 4.63
CA LEU A 22 8.04 15.75 5.97
C LEU A 22 9.55 16.03 5.92
N ILE A 23 10.25 15.50 4.92
CA ILE A 23 11.66 15.79 4.69
C ILE A 23 11.83 17.26 4.36
N LEU A 24 11.00 17.80 3.47
CA LEU A 24 11.02 19.22 3.13
C LEU A 24 10.77 20.11 4.36
N LEU A 25 9.78 19.76 5.16
CA LEU A 25 9.49 20.45 6.42
C LEU A 25 10.69 20.43 7.37
N ALA A 26 11.36 19.29 7.53
CA ALA A 26 12.56 19.18 8.36
C ALA A 26 13.68 20.09 7.88
N ILE A 27 13.89 20.17 6.56
CA ILE A 27 14.90 21.05 5.95
C ILE A 27 14.55 22.52 6.19
N VAL A 28 13.29 22.92 5.96
CA VAL A 28 12.82 24.29 6.20
C VAL A 28 13.02 24.69 7.66
N MET A 29 12.64 23.82 8.62
CA MET A 29 12.81 24.06 10.04
C MET A 29 14.30 24.17 10.42
N LEU A 30 15.18 23.41 9.75
CA LEU A 30 16.62 23.50 9.98
C LEU A 30 17.19 24.84 9.48
N LEU A 31 16.72 25.33 8.32
CA LEU A 31 17.11 26.65 7.80
C LEU A 31 16.61 27.77 8.72
N LEU A 32 15.38 27.67 9.24
CA LEU A 32 14.86 28.62 10.21
C LEU A 32 15.64 28.60 11.53
N ALA A 33 16.13 27.43 11.95
CA ALA A 33 17.00 27.31 13.11
C ALA A 33 18.29 28.08 12.93
N TRP A 34 18.85 28.09 11.74
CA TRP A 34 20.05 28.84 11.40
C TRP A 34 19.81 30.38 11.39
N CYS A 35 18.66 30.80 10.82
CA CYS A 35 18.39 32.22 10.58
C CYS A 35 17.74 32.95 11.75
N LEU A 36 16.84 32.26 12.52
CA LEU A 36 16.01 32.91 13.54
C LEU A 36 16.36 32.48 14.96
N SER A 37 16.28 31.19 15.26
CA SER A 37 16.45 30.71 16.64
C SER A 37 16.70 29.22 16.71
N ALA A 38 17.58 28.80 17.59
CA ALA A 38 17.92 27.39 17.84
C ALA A 38 16.72 26.50 18.26
N TYR A 39 15.62 27.07 18.72
CA TYR A 39 14.41 26.32 19.05
C TYR A 39 13.83 25.55 17.85
N PHE A 40 13.96 26.07 16.62
CA PHE A 40 13.52 25.39 15.41
C PHE A 40 14.28 24.10 15.11
N MET A 41 15.45 23.89 15.72
CA MET A 41 16.19 22.64 15.61
C MET A 41 15.41 21.45 16.23
N LEU A 42 14.68 21.68 17.32
CA LEU A 42 13.85 20.64 17.95
C LEU A 42 12.71 20.21 17.00
N PHE A 43 12.07 21.18 16.33
CA PHE A 43 11.02 20.88 15.35
C PHE A 43 11.56 20.16 14.11
N SER A 44 12.76 20.53 13.63
CA SER A 44 13.44 19.83 12.55
C SER A 44 13.72 18.36 12.92
N MET A 45 14.23 18.13 14.14
CA MET A 45 14.51 16.78 14.61
C MET A 45 13.24 15.94 14.77
N ALA A 46 12.16 16.52 15.28
CA ALA A 46 10.86 15.85 15.37
C ALA A 46 10.30 15.50 13.96
N ALA A 47 10.37 16.42 13.01
CA ALA A 47 9.94 16.19 11.62
C ALA A 47 10.78 15.10 10.94
N ALA A 48 12.11 15.10 11.13
CA ALA A 48 13.00 14.08 10.60
C ALA A 48 12.70 12.69 11.18
N THR A 49 12.46 12.62 12.50
CA THR A 49 12.09 11.37 13.19
C THR A 49 10.75 10.84 12.66
N ALA A 50 9.75 11.72 12.48
CA ALA A 50 8.46 11.35 11.91
C ALA A 50 8.59 10.86 10.45
N ALA A 51 9.44 11.51 9.66
CA ALA A 51 9.75 11.11 8.28
C ALA A 51 10.37 9.70 8.25
N TRP A 52 11.35 9.46 9.09
CA TRP A 52 12.00 8.15 9.23
C TRP A 52 11.01 7.06 9.63
N TYR A 53 10.21 7.29 10.67
CA TYR A 53 9.20 6.36 11.13
C TYR A 53 8.21 6.00 10.00
N ARG A 54 7.72 7.01 9.28
CA ARG A 54 6.76 6.83 8.18
C ARG A 54 7.37 6.06 7.01
N LEU A 55 8.64 6.31 6.68
CA LEU A 55 9.36 5.59 5.64
C LEU A 55 9.49 4.10 5.99
N VAL A 56 9.91 3.79 7.20
CA VAL A 56 10.04 2.40 7.67
C VAL A 56 8.67 1.73 7.72
N TYR A 57 7.62 2.45 8.16
CA TYR A 57 6.25 1.93 8.17
C TYR A 57 5.77 1.50 6.78
N ILE A 58 5.92 2.38 5.76
CA ILE A 58 5.51 2.07 4.39
C ILE A 58 6.29 0.86 3.84
N ARG A 59 7.57 0.75 4.14
CA ARG A 59 8.40 -0.36 3.69
C ARG A 59 8.08 -1.71 4.34
N ARG A 60 7.44 -1.69 5.50
CA ARG A 60 7.00 -2.91 6.21
C ARG A 60 5.67 -3.47 5.71
N ILE A 61 4.96 -2.72 4.85
CA ILE A 61 3.74 -3.21 4.22
C ILE A 61 4.13 -4.30 3.22
N SER A 62 3.45 -5.44 3.29
CA SER A 62 3.56 -6.52 2.31
C SER A 62 2.18 -7.05 1.92
N TYR A 63 2.04 -7.34 0.66
CA TYR A 63 0.85 -7.92 0.05
C TYR A 63 1.18 -9.33 -0.41
N LEU A 64 0.51 -10.33 0.10
CA LEU A 64 0.66 -11.71 -0.29
C LEU A 64 -0.58 -12.16 -1.05
N LEU A 65 -0.42 -12.41 -2.34
CA LEU A 65 -1.45 -12.96 -3.21
C LEU A 65 -1.24 -14.47 -3.35
N THR A 66 -2.19 -15.24 -2.88
CA THR A 66 -2.24 -16.70 -3.07
C THR A 66 -3.29 -17.05 -4.13
N ALA A 67 -3.53 -18.34 -4.36
CA ALA A 67 -4.60 -18.78 -5.26
C ALA A 67 -6.00 -18.47 -4.71
N GLU A 68 -6.18 -18.46 -3.38
CA GLU A 68 -7.50 -18.39 -2.74
C GLU A 68 -7.75 -17.07 -2.02
N TYR A 69 -6.72 -16.41 -1.50
CA TYR A 69 -6.85 -15.20 -0.69
C TYR A 69 -5.78 -14.16 -0.97
N LEU A 70 -6.12 -12.92 -0.68
CA LEU A 70 -5.20 -11.80 -0.58
C LEU A 70 -4.97 -11.45 0.90
N ARG A 71 -3.72 -11.42 1.33
CA ARG A 71 -3.33 -11.04 2.69
C ARG A 71 -2.49 -9.79 2.66
N ILE A 72 -2.91 -8.79 3.44
CA ILE A 72 -2.20 -7.52 3.63
C ILE A 72 -1.61 -7.52 5.04
N ARG A 73 -0.30 -7.40 5.13
CA ARG A 73 0.40 -7.22 6.40
C ARG A 73 0.89 -5.79 6.50
N GLN A 74 0.56 -5.12 7.59
CA GLN A 74 0.99 -3.74 7.84
C GLN A 74 1.29 -3.53 9.31
N GLY A 75 2.11 -2.51 9.60
CA GLY A 75 2.47 -2.12 10.96
C GLY A 75 3.91 -2.40 11.34
N LEU A 76 4.41 -1.61 12.29
CA LEU A 76 5.77 -1.69 12.81
C LEU A 76 5.79 -2.30 14.21
N LEU A 77 5.15 -1.63 15.17
CA LEU A 77 5.01 -2.05 16.57
C LEU A 77 3.78 -2.92 16.76
N PHE A 78 2.65 -2.48 16.19
CA PHE A 78 1.41 -3.25 16.16
C PHE A 78 1.22 -3.78 14.74
N LYS A 79 1.25 -5.10 14.60
CA LYS A 79 1.05 -5.78 13.32
C LYS A 79 -0.43 -6.02 13.11
N ARG A 80 -0.96 -5.51 12.01
CA ARG A 80 -2.31 -5.83 11.52
C ARG A 80 -2.17 -6.71 10.29
N VAL A 81 -2.95 -7.77 10.25
CA VAL A 81 -3.03 -8.68 9.11
C VAL A 81 -4.49 -8.75 8.68
N ASP A 82 -4.77 -8.19 7.53
CA ASP A 82 -6.08 -8.26 6.90
C ASP A 82 -6.01 -9.35 5.81
N GLN A 83 -6.95 -10.27 5.81
CA GLN A 83 -7.03 -11.36 4.83
C GLN A 83 -8.45 -11.39 4.26
N VAL A 84 -8.53 -11.39 2.94
CA VAL A 84 -9.80 -11.48 2.22
C VAL A 84 -9.70 -12.55 1.14
N GLU A 85 -10.70 -13.38 1.05
CA GLU A 85 -10.83 -14.43 0.05
C GLU A 85 -11.15 -13.81 -1.32
N LEU A 86 -10.48 -14.31 -2.38
CA LEU A 86 -10.56 -13.70 -3.71
C LEU A 86 -11.97 -13.77 -4.32
N TYR A 87 -12.77 -14.78 -4.00
CA TYR A 87 -14.15 -14.86 -4.50
C TYR A 87 -15.04 -13.72 -3.98
N ARG A 88 -14.66 -13.06 -2.86
CA ARG A 88 -15.38 -11.90 -2.30
C ARG A 88 -15.06 -10.58 -3.00
N VAL A 89 -14.07 -10.54 -3.88
CA VAL A 89 -13.70 -9.34 -4.62
C VAL A 89 -14.72 -9.08 -5.71
N LYS A 90 -15.39 -7.92 -5.68
CA LYS A 90 -16.42 -7.52 -6.65
C LYS A 90 -15.86 -6.71 -7.80
N ASP A 91 -14.99 -5.75 -7.50
CA ASP A 91 -14.55 -4.74 -8.47
C ASP A 91 -13.11 -4.32 -8.22
N PHE A 92 -12.46 -3.83 -9.29
CA PHE A 92 -11.07 -3.40 -9.32
C PHE A 92 -11.01 -1.95 -9.78
N ILE A 93 -10.39 -1.08 -9.01
CA ILE A 93 -10.16 0.30 -9.40
C ILE A 93 -8.66 0.56 -9.39
N ILE A 94 -8.13 0.90 -10.56
CA ILE A 94 -6.72 1.29 -10.73
C ILE A 94 -6.66 2.80 -10.72
N THR A 95 -5.82 3.36 -9.87
CA THR A 95 -5.57 4.80 -9.80
C THR A 95 -4.08 5.07 -10.00
N GLN A 96 -3.76 5.95 -10.94
CA GLN A 96 -2.40 6.39 -11.20
C GLN A 96 -2.37 7.91 -11.13
N SER A 97 -1.82 8.47 -10.06
CA SER A 97 -1.47 9.89 -10.01
C SER A 97 -0.29 10.18 -10.95
N PHE A 98 -0.10 11.44 -11.34
CA PHE A 98 0.99 11.86 -12.23
C PHE A 98 2.35 11.29 -11.82
N VAL A 99 2.67 11.33 -10.52
CA VAL A 99 3.94 10.80 -10.00
C VAL A 99 4.01 9.28 -10.12
N LEU A 100 2.91 8.56 -9.87
CA LEU A 100 2.87 7.12 -10.04
C LEU A 100 3.07 6.71 -11.50
N GLN A 101 2.51 7.49 -12.44
CA GLN A 101 2.72 7.28 -13.88
C GLN A 101 4.18 7.46 -14.27
N LEU A 102 4.85 8.51 -13.76
CA LEU A 102 6.25 8.80 -14.05
C LEU A 102 7.18 7.66 -13.63
N PHE A 103 6.87 6.98 -12.52
CA PHE A 103 7.66 5.86 -11.99
C PHE A 103 7.09 4.48 -12.34
N ASN A 104 6.13 4.43 -13.28
CA ASN A 104 5.46 3.19 -13.67
C ASN A 104 4.89 2.39 -12.49
N LEU A 105 4.25 3.11 -11.56
CA LEU A 105 3.59 2.56 -10.38
C LEU A 105 2.08 2.75 -10.47
N MET A 106 1.33 2.00 -9.66
CA MET A 106 -0.11 2.13 -9.54
C MET A 106 -0.59 1.89 -8.10
N ASP A 107 -1.73 2.47 -7.80
CA ASP A 107 -2.54 2.14 -6.62
C ASP A 107 -3.73 1.31 -7.09
N LEU A 108 -3.87 0.10 -6.56
CA LEU A 108 -4.98 -0.79 -6.85
C LEU A 108 -5.91 -0.86 -5.64
N SER A 109 -7.18 -0.56 -5.83
CA SER A 109 -8.21 -0.77 -4.82
C SER A 109 -9.15 -1.89 -5.25
N LEU A 110 -9.37 -2.83 -4.34
CA LEU A 110 -10.27 -3.97 -4.52
C LEU A 110 -11.50 -3.73 -3.66
N LYS A 111 -12.67 -3.68 -4.28
CA LYS A 111 -13.95 -3.67 -3.58
C LYS A 111 -14.36 -5.09 -3.25
N THR A 112 -14.72 -5.34 -2.01
CA THR A 112 -15.09 -6.68 -1.54
C THR A 112 -16.48 -6.70 -0.91
N THR A 113 -17.07 -7.89 -0.77
CA THR A 113 -18.30 -8.12 0.00
C THR A 113 -18.03 -8.34 1.49
N ASP A 114 -16.75 -8.34 1.91
CA ASP A 114 -16.41 -8.51 3.31
C ASP A 114 -16.81 -7.28 4.12
N PRO A 115 -17.67 -7.41 5.15
CA PRO A 115 -18.11 -6.28 5.97
C PRO A 115 -16.97 -5.59 6.74
N GLU A 116 -15.94 -6.36 7.14
CA GLU A 116 -14.80 -5.83 7.89
C GLU A 116 -13.81 -5.10 6.99
N ASN A 117 -13.67 -5.55 5.74
CA ASN A 117 -12.73 -5.00 4.78
C ASN A 117 -13.41 -4.70 3.44
N PRO A 118 -14.33 -3.71 3.36
CA PRO A 118 -15.09 -3.43 2.14
C PRO A 118 -14.21 -2.92 1.00
N ILE A 119 -13.06 -2.31 1.32
CA ILE A 119 -12.09 -1.83 0.33
C ILE A 119 -10.67 -2.18 0.80
N LEU A 120 -9.95 -2.94 -0.01
CA LEU A 120 -8.54 -3.24 0.19
C LEU A 120 -7.68 -2.36 -0.73
N TRP A 121 -6.62 -1.79 -0.17
CA TRP A 121 -5.71 -0.92 -0.91
C TRP A 121 -4.32 -1.55 -1.04
N LEU A 122 -3.89 -1.76 -2.29
CA LEU A 122 -2.52 -2.10 -2.65
C LEU A 122 -1.87 -0.85 -3.25
N ARG A 123 -1.06 -0.15 -2.47
CA ARG A 123 -0.52 1.16 -2.86
C ARG A 123 0.92 1.09 -3.31
N GLY A 124 1.23 1.85 -4.37
CA GLY A 124 2.59 2.01 -4.86
C GLY A 124 3.20 0.71 -5.38
N ILE A 125 2.39 -0.18 -5.94
CA ILE A 125 2.86 -1.41 -6.58
C ILE A 125 3.33 -1.12 -8.03
N PRO A 126 4.29 -1.90 -8.57
CA PRO A 126 4.68 -1.77 -9.96
C PRO A 126 3.49 -1.98 -10.90
N ASN A 127 3.38 -1.13 -11.93
CA ASN A 127 2.42 -1.31 -13.00
C ASN A 127 2.88 -2.47 -13.90
N SER A 128 2.38 -3.66 -13.62
CA SER A 128 2.70 -4.90 -14.31
C SER A 128 1.43 -5.69 -14.60
N SER A 129 1.55 -6.83 -15.24
CA SER A 129 0.44 -7.79 -15.49
C SER A 129 -0.21 -8.34 -14.21
N ILE A 130 0.19 -7.85 -13.02
CA ILE A 130 -0.33 -8.33 -11.73
C ILE A 130 -1.85 -8.17 -11.61
N VAL A 131 -2.43 -7.14 -12.22
CA VAL A 131 -3.89 -6.93 -12.21
C VAL A 131 -4.59 -8.03 -12.98
N ASP A 132 -4.02 -8.45 -14.12
CA ASP A 132 -4.57 -9.53 -14.93
C ASP A 132 -4.48 -10.87 -14.17
N VAL A 133 -3.37 -11.12 -13.50
CA VAL A 133 -3.20 -12.29 -12.63
C VAL A 133 -4.20 -12.30 -11.47
N ILE A 134 -4.42 -11.14 -10.83
CA ILE A 134 -5.44 -11.03 -9.76
C ILE A 134 -6.83 -11.32 -10.32
N ARG A 135 -7.15 -10.75 -11.49
CA ARG A 135 -8.45 -10.96 -12.15
C ARG A 135 -8.67 -12.43 -12.51
N GLU A 136 -7.67 -13.08 -13.07
CA GLU A 136 -7.71 -14.50 -13.43
C GLU A 136 -7.98 -15.36 -12.19
N ARG A 137 -7.22 -15.16 -11.10
CA ARG A 137 -7.41 -15.90 -9.84
C ARG A 137 -8.78 -15.65 -9.20
N VAL A 138 -9.28 -14.41 -9.26
CA VAL A 138 -10.63 -14.10 -8.79
C VAL A 138 -11.69 -14.87 -9.58
N GLN A 139 -11.54 -14.95 -10.90
CA GLN A 139 -12.47 -15.71 -11.76
C GLN A 139 -12.38 -17.22 -11.47
N GLU A 140 -11.19 -17.77 -11.36
CA GLU A 140 -10.98 -19.18 -11.00
C GLU A 140 -11.61 -19.52 -9.65
N THR A 141 -11.36 -18.68 -8.62
CA THR A 141 -11.88 -18.91 -7.28
C THR A 141 -13.41 -18.81 -7.23
N ARG A 142 -14.01 -17.91 -8.01
CA ARG A 142 -15.47 -17.81 -8.15
C ARG A 142 -16.08 -19.05 -8.82
N ASN A 143 -15.42 -19.59 -9.83
CA ASN A 143 -15.89 -20.80 -10.51
C ASN A 143 -15.89 -22.03 -9.61
N HIS A 144 -14.93 -22.10 -8.67
CA HIS A 144 -14.83 -23.21 -7.69
C HIS A 144 -15.74 -23.01 -6.47
N ASN A 145 -16.06 -21.77 -6.12
CA ASN A 145 -16.95 -21.43 -5.01
C ASN A 145 -18.14 -20.60 -5.54
N PRO A 146 -19.15 -21.24 -6.16
CA PRO A 146 -20.34 -20.51 -6.59
C PRO A 146 -21.09 -20.01 -5.34
N VAL A 147 -20.83 -18.76 -4.97
CA VAL A 147 -21.63 -18.07 -3.96
C VAL A 147 -22.96 -17.76 -4.62
N TYR A 148 -23.99 -18.50 -4.26
CA TYR A 148 -25.36 -18.15 -4.60
C TYR A 148 -25.67 -16.83 -3.89
N GLU A 149 -25.64 -15.71 -4.62
CA GLU A 149 -26.22 -14.46 -4.15
C GLU A 149 -27.73 -14.69 -4.04
N ILE A 150 -28.20 -15.00 -2.85
CA ILE A 150 -29.63 -14.98 -2.54
C ILE A 150 -29.98 -13.48 -2.46
N ASN A 151 -30.63 -12.97 -3.48
CA ASN A 151 -31.27 -11.66 -3.49
C ASN A 151 -32.41 -11.64 -2.45
#